data_d247a22eb538736af11f060abc80e192
#
_entry.id   d247a22eb538736af11f060abc80e192
#
_cell.length_a   1.000
_cell.length_b   1.000
_cell.length_c   1.000
_cell.angle_alpha   90.00
_cell.angle_beta   90.00
_cell.angle_gamma   90.00
#
_symmetry.space_group_name_H-M   'P 1'
#
loop_
_entity.id
_entity.type
_entity.pdbx_description
1 polymer ?
#
loop_
_entity_poly.entity_id
_entity_poly.type
_entity_poly.pdbx_seq_one_letter_code
_entity_poly.pdbx_strand_id
1 'polypeptide(L)'
;DMKKALQNIDDVIEKGPYKDTWASLSSWQTPKWYQKAKFGIFIHWGVYSVPAFDSEWYPRNMYIEGSKVYEHHIKTYGAHKNFGYKDFIPMFKAEKFDPNAWAALFKKAGAKYVVPVAEHHDGFQMYRSNISHWNAYEMGPKRDIVGELKAAVEAQGMTLGVSSHRIEHWFFMSNGKKFESDMPQNPDRDDLYWP
;
A
#
# COMPACT_ATOMS: atom_id res chain seq x y z
N ASP A 1 11.86 15.43 -11.70
CA ASP A 1 12.95 16.14 -11.02
C ASP A 1 12.55 16.37 -9.56
N MET A 2 13.26 15.71 -8.63
CA MET A 2 13.01 15.74 -7.18
C MET A 2 13.02 17.16 -6.60
N LYS A 3 13.94 18.01 -7.05
CA LYS A 3 14.00 19.42 -6.60
C LYS A 3 12.72 20.17 -6.91
N LYS A 4 12.15 19.96 -8.11
CA LYS A 4 10.89 20.59 -8.49
C LYS A 4 9.72 20.07 -7.67
N ALA A 5 9.72 18.78 -7.35
CA ALA A 5 8.68 18.18 -6.49
C ALA A 5 8.76 18.74 -5.06
N LEU A 6 9.96 18.85 -4.48
CA LEU A 6 10.16 19.45 -3.17
C LEU A 6 9.75 20.93 -3.16
N GLN A 7 10.14 21.70 -4.17
CA GLN A 7 9.71 23.10 -4.27
C GLN A 7 8.19 23.23 -4.33
N ASN A 8 7.51 22.37 -5.11
CA ASN A 8 6.06 22.38 -5.15
C ASN A 8 5.43 22.09 -3.78
N ILE A 9 6.02 21.17 -3.00
CA ILE A 9 5.58 20.85 -1.63
C ILE A 9 5.75 22.08 -0.73
N ASP A 10 6.92 22.71 -0.76
CA ASP A 10 7.21 23.91 0.03
C ASP A 10 6.23 25.05 -0.31
N ASP A 11 5.99 25.29 -1.61
CA ASP A 11 5.03 26.29 -2.08
C ASP A 11 3.59 26.02 -1.59
N VAL A 12 3.19 24.76 -1.52
CA VAL A 12 1.87 24.36 -0.99
C VAL A 12 1.80 24.56 0.51
N ILE A 13 2.86 24.19 1.24
CA ILE A 13 2.96 24.40 2.68
C ILE A 13 2.91 25.90 3.02
N GLU A 14 3.64 26.72 2.28
CA GLU A 14 3.65 28.18 2.49
C GLU A 14 2.29 28.82 2.27
N LYS A 15 1.57 28.40 1.21
CA LYS A 15 0.24 28.90 0.86
C LYS A 15 -0.90 28.28 1.67
N GLY A 16 -0.64 27.13 2.33
CA GLY A 16 -1.63 26.40 3.08
C GLY A 16 -2.10 27.12 4.35
N PRO A 17 -3.29 26.76 4.87
CA PRO A 17 -3.86 27.37 6.06
C PRO A 17 -3.16 26.93 7.35
N TYR A 18 -2.36 25.87 7.28
CA TYR A 18 -1.69 25.31 8.46
C TYR A 18 -0.18 25.52 8.37
N LYS A 19 0.44 25.76 9.53
CA LYS A 19 1.88 25.84 9.71
C LYS A 19 2.35 24.71 10.64
N ASP A 20 3.64 24.46 10.69
CA ASP A 20 4.30 23.41 11.47
C ASP A 20 4.38 23.70 13.00
N THR A 21 3.38 24.39 13.51
CA THR A 21 3.23 24.68 14.93
C THR A 21 1.98 24.04 15.50
N TRP A 22 2.03 23.58 16.75
CA TRP A 22 0.86 23.03 17.43
C TRP A 22 -0.30 24.02 17.50
N ALA A 23 -0.03 25.31 17.65
CA ALA A 23 -1.05 26.36 17.66
C ALA A 23 -1.83 26.37 16.32
N SER A 24 -1.13 26.23 15.20
CA SER A 24 -1.77 26.17 13.88
C SER A 24 -2.48 24.84 13.66
N LEU A 25 -1.82 23.72 13.93
CA LEU A 25 -2.36 22.37 13.68
C LEU A 25 -3.59 22.08 14.55
N SER A 26 -3.63 22.57 15.79
CA SER A 26 -4.78 22.42 16.70
C SER A 26 -6.04 23.15 16.23
N SER A 27 -5.92 24.06 15.27
CA SER A 27 -7.08 24.74 14.67
C SER A 27 -7.84 23.87 13.66
N TRP A 28 -7.28 22.74 13.26
CA TRP A 28 -7.92 21.82 12.31
C TRP A 28 -9.24 21.29 12.85
N GLN A 29 -10.24 21.24 11.98
CA GLN A 29 -11.57 20.71 12.31
C GLN A 29 -11.91 19.55 11.37
N THR A 30 -12.45 18.47 11.92
CA THR A 30 -12.95 17.37 11.10
C THR A 30 -14.00 17.88 10.08
N PRO A 31 -13.81 17.62 8.78
CA PRO A 31 -14.74 18.11 7.76
C PRO A 31 -16.18 17.65 8.01
N LYS A 32 -17.13 18.55 7.85
CA LYS A 32 -18.56 18.26 8.08
C LYS A 32 -19.08 17.12 7.21
N TRP A 33 -18.57 17.00 5.98
CA TRP A 33 -18.97 15.90 5.10
C TRP A 33 -18.58 14.54 5.68
N TYR A 34 -17.38 14.43 6.27
CA TYR A 34 -16.91 13.17 6.86
C TYR A 34 -17.74 12.83 8.12
N GLN A 35 -18.02 13.79 8.97
CA GLN A 35 -18.88 13.61 10.14
C GLN A 35 -20.28 13.10 9.76
N LYS A 36 -20.81 13.54 8.59
CA LYS A 36 -22.13 13.15 8.07
C LYS A 36 -22.11 11.84 7.30
N ALA A 37 -20.96 11.42 6.78
CA ALA A 37 -20.83 10.25 5.90
C ALA A 37 -21.21 8.94 6.62
N LYS A 38 -20.82 8.77 7.87
CA LYS A 38 -21.13 7.64 8.78
C LYS A 38 -20.60 6.28 8.34
N PHE A 39 -20.64 5.94 7.03
CA PHE A 39 -20.23 4.65 6.51
C PHE A 39 -19.30 4.79 5.31
N GLY A 40 -18.16 4.13 5.40
CA GLY A 40 -17.18 4.01 4.33
C GLY A 40 -16.62 2.59 4.25
N ILE A 41 -15.89 2.32 3.18
CA ILE A 41 -15.21 1.04 2.95
C ILE A 41 -13.71 1.26 3.04
N PHE A 42 -13.03 0.50 3.89
CA PHE A 42 -11.57 0.44 3.94
C PHE A 42 -11.10 -0.88 3.32
N ILE A 43 -10.12 -0.83 2.43
CA ILE A 43 -9.68 -1.99 1.65
C ILE A 43 -8.20 -2.26 1.93
N HIS A 44 -7.90 -3.42 2.53
CA HIS A 44 -6.56 -4.01 2.57
C HIS A 44 -6.47 -5.07 1.50
N TRP A 45 -5.79 -4.76 0.41
CA TRP A 45 -5.57 -5.68 -0.71
C TRP A 45 -4.28 -5.31 -1.43
N GLY A 46 -3.44 -6.29 -1.68
CA GLY A 46 -2.13 -6.12 -2.31
C GLY A 46 -1.43 -7.45 -2.50
N VAL A 47 -0.12 -7.42 -2.72
CA VAL A 47 0.72 -8.61 -2.92
C VAL A 47 0.61 -9.59 -1.75
N TYR A 48 0.48 -9.11 -0.53
CA TYR A 48 0.26 -9.92 0.68
C TYR A 48 -1.03 -10.76 0.66
N SER A 49 -1.95 -10.48 -0.25
CA SER A 49 -3.16 -11.28 -0.43
C SER A 49 -2.92 -12.55 -1.25
N VAL A 50 -1.78 -12.66 -1.95
CA VAL A 50 -1.47 -13.83 -2.79
C VAL A 50 -1.31 -15.10 -1.98
N PRO A 51 -0.50 -15.14 -0.88
CA PRO A 51 -0.37 -16.35 -0.07
C PRO A 51 -1.66 -16.74 0.66
N ALA A 52 -2.62 -15.82 0.83
CA ALA A 52 -3.91 -16.03 1.47
C ALA A 52 -3.79 -16.75 2.83
N PHE A 53 -2.78 -16.41 3.61
CA PHE A 53 -2.49 -17.00 4.91
C PHE A 53 -2.15 -15.92 5.94
N ASP A 54 -2.68 -16.04 7.14
CA ASP A 54 -2.53 -15.14 8.28
C ASP A 54 -3.17 -13.75 8.03
N SER A 55 -2.37 -12.73 7.74
CA SER A 55 -2.85 -11.35 7.59
C SER A 55 -2.02 -10.57 6.56
N GLU A 56 -2.33 -9.29 6.43
CA GLU A 56 -1.54 -8.31 5.66
C GLU A 56 -0.10 -8.14 6.18
N TRP A 57 0.20 -8.68 7.35
CA TRP A 57 1.55 -8.74 7.93
C TRP A 57 2.35 -9.96 7.47
N TYR A 58 1.83 -10.75 6.56
CA TYR A 58 2.53 -11.89 5.98
C TYR A 58 3.96 -11.54 5.54
N PRO A 59 4.23 -10.44 4.80
CA PRO A 59 5.59 -10.08 4.36
C PRO A 59 6.58 -9.85 5.50
N ARG A 60 6.12 -9.44 6.68
CA ARG A 60 6.95 -9.38 7.88
C ARG A 60 7.10 -10.75 8.53
N ASN A 61 5.97 -11.41 8.77
CA ASN A 61 5.91 -12.60 9.60
C ASN A 61 6.58 -13.81 8.93
N MET A 62 6.60 -13.86 7.59
CA MET A 62 7.31 -14.92 6.87
C MET A 62 8.82 -14.93 7.13
N TYR A 63 9.42 -13.81 7.53
CA TYR A 63 10.83 -13.70 7.86
C TYR A 63 11.13 -13.79 9.37
N ILE A 64 10.16 -14.12 10.21
CA ILE A 64 10.37 -14.33 11.66
C ILE A 64 10.48 -15.83 11.92
N GLU A 65 11.73 -16.32 12.09
CA GLU A 65 12.00 -17.73 12.38
C GLU A 65 11.16 -18.24 13.55
N GLY A 66 10.57 -19.42 13.40
CA GLY A 66 9.71 -20.04 14.41
C GLY A 66 8.30 -19.48 14.48
N SER A 67 7.94 -18.49 13.66
CA SER A 67 6.54 -18.06 13.54
C SER A 67 5.73 -19.06 12.70
N LYS A 68 4.41 -19.12 12.94
CA LYS A 68 3.50 -19.95 12.12
C LYS A 68 3.55 -19.60 10.63
N VAL A 69 3.82 -18.32 10.31
CA VAL A 69 3.88 -17.83 8.93
C VAL A 69 5.19 -18.26 8.27
N TYR A 70 6.31 -18.20 9.01
CA TYR A 70 7.60 -18.71 8.54
C TYR A 70 7.53 -20.20 8.20
N GLU A 71 6.99 -21.01 9.11
CA GLU A 71 6.83 -22.45 8.92
C GLU A 71 5.89 -22.78 7.73
N HIS A 72 4.77 -22.04 7.62
CA HIS A 72 3.86 -22.15 6.49
C HIS A 72 4.56 -21.82 5.17
N HIS A 73 5.36 -20.74 5.14
CA HIS A 73 6.07 -20.30 3.95
C HIS A 73 7.04 -21.37 3.47
N ILE A 74 7.90 -21.90 4.36
CA ILE A 74 8.84 -22.97 4.00
C ILE A 74 8.11 -24.21 3.48
N LYS A 75 7.05 -24.62 4.17
CA LYS A 75 6.27 -25.80 3.80
C LYS A 75 5.60 -25.65 2.42
N THR A 76 5.14 -24.45 2.06
CA THR A 76 4.31 -24.21 0.89
C THR A 76 5.12 -23.75 -0.32
N TYR A 77 6.12 -22.89 -0.11
CA TYR A 77 6.87 -22.21 -1.16
C TYR A 77 8.37 -22.57 -1.16
N GLY A 78 8.86 -23.19 -0.09
CA GLY A 78 10.26 -23.57 0.05
C GLY A 78 11.08 -22.54 0.82
N ALA A 79 12.42 -22.72 0.76
CA ALA A 79 13.33 -21.86 1.51
C ALA A 79 13.32 -20.41 0.98
N HIS A 80 13.36 -19.42 1.88
CA HIS A 80 13.30 -18.00 1.60
C HIS A 80 14.37 -17.51 0.61
N LYS A 81 15.53 -18.16 0.54
CA LYS A 81 16.57 -17.85 -0.44
C LYS A 81 16.16 -18.16 -1.89
N ASN A 82 15.21 -19.08 -2.09
CA ASN A 82 14.74 -19.53 -3.39
C ASN A 82 13.39 -18.91 -3.76
N PHE A 83 12.60 -18.56 -2.77
CA PHE A 83 11.30 -17.93 -2.93
C PHE A 83 11.07 -16.94 -1.77
N GLY A 84 11.24 -15.66 -2.06
CA GLY A 84 11.00 -14.59 -1.10
C GLY A 84 9.71 -13.84 -1.37
N TYR A 85 9.52 -12.73 -0.66
CA TYR A 85 8.28 -11.96 -0.82
C TYR A 85 8.11 -11.38 -2.24
N LYS A 86 9.19 -10.94 -2.88
CA LYS A 86 9.17 -10.41 -4.25
C LYS A 86 8.59 -11.41 -5.27
N ASP A 87 8.73 -12.69 -5.01
CA ASP A 87 8.27 -13.73 -5.92
C ASP A 87 6.74 -13.87 -5.98
N PHE A 88 6.02 -13.29 -5.00
CA PHE A 88 4.57 -13.17 -5.06
C PHE A 88 4.08 -12.08 -6.04
N ILE A 89 4.92 -11.09 -6.38
CA ILE A 89 4.50 -9.97 -7.23
C ILE A 89 3.98 -10.45 -8.60
N PRO A 90 4.67 -11.32 -9.36
CA PRO A 90 4.14 -11.81 -10.63
C PRO A 90 2.89 -12.68 -10.48
N MET A 91 2.61 -13.20 -9.28
CA MET A 91 1.41 -13.97 -8.99
C MET A 91 0.20 -13.07 -8.65
N PHE A 92 0.44 -11.83 -8.27
CA PHE A 92 -0.59 -10.83 -8.04
C PHE A 92 -1.09 -10.26 -9.36
N LYS A 93 -2.10 -10.90 -9.97
CA LYS A 93 -2.58 -10.59 -11.32
C LYS A 93 -3.83 -9.71 -11.37
N ALA A 94 -4.57 -9.62 -10.26
CA ALA A 94 -5.82 -8.86 -10.15
C ALA A 94 -6.85 -9.19 -11.27
N GLU A 95 -6.92 -10.43 -11.72
CA GLU A 95 -7.74 -10.87 -12.86
C GLU A 95 -9.24 -10.59 -12.67
N LYS A 96 -9.70 -10.65 -11.42
CA LYS A 96 -11.12 -10.41 -11.07
C LYS A 96 -11.38 -8.99 -10.61
N PHE A 97 -10.41 -8.09 -10.69
CA PHE A 97 -10.59 -6.70 -10.30
C PHE A 97 -11.38 -5.94 -11.35
N ASP A 98 -12.62 -5.64 -11.02
CA ASP A 98 -13.52 -4.75 -11.77
C ASP A 98 -13.86 -3.55 -10.88
N PRO A 99 -13.19 -2.40 -11.06
CA PRO A 99 -13.40 -1.23 -10.23
C PRO A 99 -14.82 -0.67 -10.31
N ASN A 100 -15.49 -0.80 -11.47
CA ASN A 100 -16.85 -0.33 -11.64
C ASN A 100 -17.85 -1.21 -10.88
N ALA A 101 -17.69 -2.53 -10.95
CA ALA A 101 -18.51 -3.46 -10.18
C ALA A 101 -18.31 -3.27 -8.66
N TRP A 102 -17.06 -3.04 -8.23
CA TRP A 102 -16.75 -2.76 -6.82
C TRP A 102 -17.41 -1.46 -6.37
N ALA A 103 -17.24 -0.37 -7.12
CA ALA A 103 -17.81 0.92 -6.78
C ALA A 103 -19.36 0.87 -6.73
N ALA A 104 -19.98 0.18 -7.68
CA ALA A 104 -21.43 -0.02 -7.69
C ALA A 104 -21.90 -0.80 -6.45
N LEU A 105 -21.18 -1.86 -6.05
CA LEU A 105 -21.48 -2.63 -4.84
C LEU A 105 -21.35 -1.77 -3.58
N PHE A 106 -20.28 -0.99 -3.45
CA PHE A 106 -20.06 -0.10 -2.31
C PHE A 106 -21.16 0.96 -2.21
N LYS A 107 -21.53 1.55 -3.35
CA LYS A 107 -22.65 2.50 -3.42
C LYS A 107 -23.97 1.86 -2.99
N LYS A 108 -24.25 0.66 -3.48
CA LYS A 108 -25.45 -0.12 -3.11
C LYS A 108 -25.47 -0.43 -1.62
N ALA A 109 -24.33 -0.72 -1.00
CA ALA A 109 -24.18 -0.92 0.43
C ALA A 109 -24.38 0.36 1.27
N GLY A 110 -24.43 1.53 0.63
CA GLY A 110 -24.65 2.81 1.30
C GLY A 110 -23.38 3.58 1.64
N ALA A 111 -22.20 3.12 1.19
CA ALA A 111 -20.93 3.80 1.42
C ALA A 111 -20.95 5.24 0.86
N LYS A 112 -20.27 6.13 1.54
CA LYS A 112 -20.08 7.53 1.16
C LYS A 112 -18.64 7.83 0.75
N TYR A 113 -17.71 7.01 1.21
CA TYR A 113 -16.29 7.11 0.87
C TYR A 113 -15.65 5.72 0.85
N VAL A 114 -14.53 5.61 0.12
CA VAL A 114 -13.74 4.38 0.01
C VAL A 114 -12.28 4.74 0.24
N VAL A 115 -11.56 3.93 1.00
CA VAL A 115 -10.15 4.15 1.32
C VAL A 115 -9.38 2.85 1.03
N PRO A 116 -8.82 2.67 -0.17
CA PRO A 116 -7.87 1.59 -0.42
C PRO A 116 -6.52 1.88 0.23
N VAL A 117 -5.80 0.84 0.60
CA VAL A 117 -4.37 0.93 0.87
C VAL A 117 -3.64 1.15 -0.45
N ALA A 118 -3.01 2.31 -0.59
CA ALA A 118 -2.22 2.65 -1.77
C ALA A 118 -0.82 2.02 -1.72
N GLU A 119 -0.25 1.91 -0.53
CA GLU A 119 1.03 1.25 -0.25
C GLU A 119 1.02 0.76 1.19
N HIS A 120 1.19 -0.54 1.40
CA HIS A 120 1.32 -1.12 2.73
C HIS A 120 2.78 -1.08 3.21
N HIS A 121 3.07 -1.65 4.38
CA HIS A 121 4.43 -1.77 4.93
C HIS A 121 5.38 -2.57 4.03
N ASP A 122 4.86 -3.37 3.10
CA ASP A 122 5.64 -4.13 2.12
C ASP A 122 6.33 -3.26 1.05
N GLY A 123 5.95 -1.97 0.96
CA GLY A 123 6.54 -1.02 0.03
C GLY A 123 6.08 -1.17 -1.42
N PHE A 124 5.13 -2.09 -1.70
CA PHE A 124 4.60 -2.25 -3.05
C PHE A 124 3.45 -1.26 -3.30
N GLN A 125 3.64 -0.38 -4.28
CA GLN A 125 2.69 0.68 -4.60
C GLN A 125 1.57 0.16 -5.50
N MET A 126 0.33 0.29 -5.08
CA MET A 126 -0.86 -0.15 -5.80
C MET A 126 -1.32 0.84 -6.89
N TYR A 127 -0.48 1.80 -7.25
CA TYR A 127 -0.74 2.88 -8.21
C TYR A 127 0.45 3.11 -9.14
N ARG A 128 0.22 3.81 -10.24
CA ARG A 128 1.28 4.24 -11.14
C ARG A 128 2.19 5.25 -10.44
N SER A 129 3.47 4.92 -10.32
CA SER A 129 4.47 5.74 -9.64
C SER A 129 5.66 6.02 -10.53
N ASN A 130 6.27 7.20 -10.36
CA ASN A 130 7.52 7.59 -11.01
C ASN A 130 8.70 7.62 -10.03
N ILE A 131 8.46 7.29 -8.76
CA ILE A 131 9.47 7.32 -7.69
C ILE A 131 9.94 5.93 -7.26
N SER A 132 9.21 4.89 -7.65
CA SER A 132 9.59 3.50 -7.43
C SER A 132 9.05 2.63 -8.57
N HIS A 133 9.86 1.69 -9.05
CA HIS A 133 9.42 0.69 -10.03
C HIS A 133 8.66 -0.47 -9.38
N TRP A 134 8.69 -0.59 -8.04
CA TRP A 134 7.92 -1.57 -7.28
C TRP A 134 6.44 -1.14 -7.16
N ASN A 135 5.75 -1.19 -8.29
CA ASN A 135 4.37 -0.75 -8.36
C ASN A 135 3.51 -1.62 -9.28
N ALA A 136 2.20 -1.60 -9.03
CA ALA A 136 1.21 -2.43 -9.73
C ALA A 136 1.03 -2.06 -11.23
N TYR A 137 1.46 -0.86 -11.64
CA TYR A 137 1.41 -0.46 -13.03
C TYR A 137 2.52 -1.10 -13.88
N GLU A 138 3.71 -1.25 -13.29
CA GLU A 138 4.88 -1.85 -13.98
C GLU A 138 4.99 -3.35 -13.76
N MET A 139 4.49 -3.86 -12.64
CA MET A 139 4.64 -5.26 -12.23
C MET A 139 3.29 -5.91 -11.89
N GLY A 140 3.29 -7.22 -11.74
CA GLY A 140 2.09 -7.97 -11.36
C GLY A 140 0.93 -7.74 -12.32
N PRO A 141 -0.13 -7.04 -11.89
CA PRO A 141 -1.33 -6.83 -12.69
C PRO A 141 -1.13 -5.90 -13.88
N LYS A 142 -0.07 -5.10 -13.89
CA LYS A 142 0.23 -4.05 -14.89
C LYS A 142 -0.94 -3.07 -15.07
N ARG A 143 -1.51 -2.64 -13.95
CA ARG A 143 -2.66 -1.74 -13.87
C ARG A 143 -2.45 -0.69 -12.78
N ASP A 144 -2.96 0.52 -12.99
CA ASP A 144 -3.08 1.54 -11.94
C ASP A 144 -4.31 1.25 -11.09
N ILE A 145 -4.19 0.32 -10.14
CA ILE A 145 -5.30 -0.17 -9.32
C ILE A 145 -6.01 0.97 -8.58
N VAL A 146 -5.23 1.85 -7.93
CA VAL A 146 -5.79 2.98 -7.17
C VAL A 146 -6.41 4.01 -8.11
N GLY A 147 -5.76 4.33 -9.24
CA GLY A 147 -6.28 5.28 -10.21
C GLY A 147 -7.59 4.82 -10.86
N GLU A 148 -7.67 3.54 -11.24
CA GLU A 148 -8.89 2.95 -11.79
C GLU A 148 -10.02 2.92 -10.76
N LEU A 149 -9.72 2.54 -9.51
CA LEU A 149 -10.72 2.54 -8.43
C LEU A 149 -11.20 3.96 -8.12
N LYS A 150 -10.27 4.95 -8.13
CA LYS A 150 -10.62 6.37 -7.95
C LYS A 150 -11.67 6.81 -8.95
N ALA A 151 -11.39 6.60 -10.23
CA ALA A 151 -12.32 6.99 -11.30
C ALA A 151 -13.71 6.35 -11.13
N ALA A 152 -13.77 5.06 -10.78
CA ALA A 152 -15.02 4.35 -10.58
C ALA A 152 -15.78 4.82 -9.33
N VAL A 153 -15.11 5.05 -8.22
CA VAL A 153 -15.69 5.54 -6.95
C VAL A 153 -16.28 6.94 -7.14
N GLU A 154 -15.53 7.85 -7.78
CA GLU A 154 -15.97 9.20 -8.05
C GLU A 154 -17.15 9.24 -9.03
N ALA A 155 -17.18 8.36 -10.04
CA ALA A 155 -18.31 8.21 -10.95
C ALA A 155 -19.62 7.81 -10.23
N GLN A 156 -19.52 7.10 -9.10
CA GLN A 156 -20.67 6.78 -8.24
C GLN A 156 -21.01 7.90 -7.23
N GLY A 157 -20.35 9.05 -7.30
CA GLY A 157 -20.56 10.16 -6.37
C GLY A 157 -20.11 9.87 -4.94
N MET A 158 -19.13 8.99 -4.76
CA MET A 158 -18.45 8.74 -3.48
C MET A 158 -17.10 9.45 -3.45
N THR A 159 -16.56 9.66 -2.24
CA THR A 159 -15.23 10.21 -2.05
C THR A 159 -14.20 9.10 -1.96
N LEU A 160 -13.07 9.23 -2.65
CA LEU A 160 -11.93 8.33 -2.44
C LEU A 160 -10.86 9.02 -1.57
N GLY A 161 -10.43 8.33 -0.54
CA GLY A 161 -9.18 8.59 0.18
C GLY A 161 -8.17 7.49 -0.10
N VAL A 162 -6.97 7.60 0.44
CA VAL A 162 -5.96 6.54 0.38
C VAL A 162 -5.26 6.40 1.72
N SER A 163 -4.77 5.19 2.01
CA SER A 163 -3.94 4.91 3.17
C SER A 163 -2.55 4.54 2.70
N SER A 164 -1.52 5.11 3.31
CA SER A 164 -0.12 4.77 3.07
C SER A 164 0.56 4.39 4.38
N HIS A 165 1.26 3.26 4.37
CA HIS A 165 2.00 2.71 5.50
C HIS A 165 3.52 2.79 5.29
N ARG A 166 3.98 3.58 4.32
CA ARG A 166 5.37 3.69 3.89
C ARG A 166 6.34 4.00 5.03
N ILE A 167 5.94 4.77 6.02
CA ILE A 167 6.80 5.23 7.11
C ILE A 167 7.41 4.07 7.93
N GLU A 168 6.75 2.91 7.96
CA GLU A 168 7.24 1.73 8.69
C GLU A 168 7.98 0.71 7.81
N HIS A 169 8.12 0.97 6.53
CA HIS A 169 8.74 0.04 5.57
C HIS A 169 10.19 -0.30 5.92
N TRP A 170 10.97 0.65 6.40
CA TRP A 170 12.40 0.53 6.67
C TRP A 170 12.80 -0.63 7.61
N PHE A 171 11.93 -1.03 8.53
CA PHE A 171 12.19 -2.14 9.47
C PHE A 171 11.33 -3.37 9.23
N PHE A 172 10.28 -3.23 8.42
CA PHE A 172 9.20 -4.21 8.34
C PHE A 172 9.68 -5.62 7.96
N MET A 173 10.55 -5.71 6.96
CA MET A 173 11.09 -6.98 6.49
C MET A 173 12.49 -7.32 7.03
N SER A 174 13.05 -6.50 7.91
CA SER A 174 14.47 -6.60 8.35
C SER A 174 14.87 -7.94 8.97
N ASN A 175 13.93 -8.74 9.44
CA ASN A 175 14.23 -10.07 9.98
C ASN A 175 14.83 -11.03 8.95
N GLY A 176 14.51 -10.87 7.67
CA GLY A 176 15.07 -11.68 6.58
C GLY A 176 16.59 -11.54 6.40
N LYS A 177 17.20 -10.51 7.01
CA LYS A 177 18.66 -10.34 7.03
C LYS A 177 19.37 -11.18 8.09
N LYS A 178 18.64 -11.81 9.00
CA LYS A 178 19.19 -12.57 10.12
C LYS A 178 19.54 -14.02 9.76
N PHE A 179 19.08 -14.48 8.61
CA PHE A 179 19.33 -15.84 8.11
C PHE A 179 19.47 -15.82 6.58
N GLU A 180 19.75 -16.96 5.96
CA GLU A 180 19.87 -17.08 4.51
C GLU A 180 18.51 -16.92 3.82
N SER A 181 18.30 -15.76 3.22
CA SER A 181 17.04 -15.40 2.53
C SER A 181 17.32 -14.75 1.18
N ASP A 182 16.27 -14.33 0.50
CA ASP A 182 16.33 -13.55 -0.75
C ASP A 182 16.73 -12.07 -0.51
N MET A 183 16.86 -11.65 0.76
CA MET A 183 17.24 -10.28 1.09
C MET A 183 18.74 -10.07 0.92
N PRO A 184 19.19 -9.09 0.13
CA PRO A 184 20.60 -8.78 -0.04
C PRO A 184 21.21 -8.22 1.24
N GLN A 185 22.48 -8.57 1.53
CA GLN A 185 23.22 -8.04 2.68
C GLN A 185 23.61 -6.56 2.48
N ASN A 186 23.90 -6.16 1.25
CA ASN A 186 24.14 -4.78 0.83
C ASN A 186 23.06 -4.42 -0.18
N PRO A 187 21.99 -3.76 0.27
CA PRO A 187 20.88 -3.45 -0.61
C PRO A 187 21.24 -2.37 -1.63
N ASP A 188 20.81 -2.55 -2.84
CA ASP A 188 20.58 -1.45 -3.76
C ASP A 188 19.41 -0.60 -3.23
N ARG A 189 19.49 0.72 -3.35
CA ARG A 189 18.42 1.62 -2.89
C ARG A 189 17.10 1.41 -3.63
N ASP A 190 17.16 0.78 -4.78
CA ASP A 190 15.98 0.43 -5.58
C ASP A 190 15.38 -0.93 -5.20
N ASP A 191 15.93 -1.65 -4.24
CA ASP A 191 15.38 -2.91 -3.80
C ASP A 191 14.11 -2.71 -2.96
N LEU A 192 13.13 -3.62 -3.14
CA LEU A 192 11.85 -3.57 -2.41
C LEU A 192 12.03 -3.61 -0.88
N TYR A 193 13.02 -4.32 -0.39
CA TYR A 193 13.24 -4.57 1.04
C TYR A 193 13.96 -3.44 1.77
N TRP A 194 14.30 -2.38 1.07
CA TRP A 194 15.03 -1.25 1.62
C TRP A 194 14.32 0.07 1.33
N PRO A 195 14.31 0.98 2.29
CA PRO A 195 13.72 2.30 2.10
C PRO A 195 14.56 3.19 1.18
#